data_6898d6b5e83b8786a955559fa9b4f2a1
#
_entry.id   6898d6b5e83b8786a955559fa9b4f2a1
#
_cell.length_a   1.000
_cell.length_b   1.000
_cell.length_c   1.000
_cell.angle_alpha   90.00
_cell.angle_beta   90.00
_cell.angle_gamma   90.00
#
_symmetry.space_group_name_H-M   'P 1'
#
loop_
_entity.id
_entity.type
_entity.pdbx_description
1 polymer ?
#
loop_
_entity_poly.entity_id
_entity_poly.type
_entity_poly.pdbx_seq_one_letter_code
_entity_poly.pdbx_strand_id
1 'polypeptide(L)'
;MKGIKFFNPYYDEDDSLKWVVNNILAPSVLARSIFNEKHLLNEIRLGLKQYLILWSGYDTSGHKISDKVSVYELDKKEIIEDKVKRVKNANINTKNINYISCDFNSNWIENLLKSSFDKNKNTFCSLLGLSYYLDKEIFKQTISILSKNIPAGSVIVFDYPSNIETKKEIINQALAKEAGEEMKSKYSYKDIETIVQASNMLIYEHLNYQDINDTFFYDYNTLNPSNKILAPKGVAYCLLVKQ
;
A
#
# COMPACT_ATOMS: atom_id res chain seq x y z
N MET A 1 -11.74 8.98 -18.16
CA MET A 1 -13.08 8.42 -18.44
C MET A 1 -13.30 7.90 -19.86
N LYS A 2 -12.52 8.30 -20.87
CA LYS A 2 -12.58 7.67 -22.22
C LYS A 2 -12.43 6.15 -22.20
N GLY A 3 -11.57 5.60 -21.31
CA GLY A 3 -11.35 4.16 -21.19
C GLY A 3 -12.58 3.36 -20.75
N ILE A 4 -13.44 3.92 -19.88
CA ILE A 4 -14.64 3.22 -19.43
C ILE A 4 -15.66 3.12 -20.58
N LYS A 5 -15.83 4.18 -21.37
CA LYS A 5 -16.69 4.16 -22.57
C LYS A 5 -16.23 3.16 -23.62
N PHE A 6 -14.92 2.90 -23.69
CA PHE A 6 -14.39 1.85 -24.57
C PHE A 6 -14.84 0.45 -24.14
N PHE A 7 -14.90 0.18 -22.82
CA PHE A 7 -15.32 -1.11 -22.29
C PHE A 7 -16.84 -1.24 -22.10
N ASN A 8 -17.53 -0.12 -21.90
CA ASN A 8 -19.00 -0.08 -21.82
C ASN A 8 -19.56 1.26 -22.32
N PRO A 9 -19.91 1.35 -23.60
CA PRO A 9 -20.38 2.59 -24.22
C PRO A 9 -21.75 3.09 -23.73
N TYR A 10 -22.46 2.28 -22.95
CA TYR A 10 -23.78 2.62 -22.42
C TYR A 10 -23.76 3.31 -21.03
N TYR A 11 -22.58 3.41 -20.39
CA TYR A 11 -22.45 4.16 -19.16
C TYR A 11 -22.33 5.66 -19.44
N ASP A 12 -23.09 6.47 -18.68
CA ASP A 12 -22.83 7.89 -18.55
C ASP A 12 -21.60 8.14 -17.65
N GLU A 13 -21.23 9.41 -17.48
CA GLU A 13 -20.00 9.78 -16.79
C GLU A 13 -20.05 9.48 -15.30
N ASP A 14 -21.16 9.78 -14.65
CA ASP A 14 -21.32 9.61 -13.20
C ASP A 14 -21.50 8.14 -12.81
N ASP A 15 -22.30 7.38 -13.58
CA ASP A 15 -22.49 5.95 -13.37
C ASP A 15 -21.20 5.17 -13.65
N SER A 16 -20.41 5.60 -14.64
CA SER A 16 -19.12 5.00 -14.96
C SER A 16 -18.12 5.14 -13.83
N LEU A 17 -18.00 6.33 -13.21
CA LEU A 17 -17.12 6.57 -12.09
C LEU A 17 -17.56 5.74 -10.87
N LYS A 18 -18.83 5.77 -10.55
CA LYS A 18 -19.42 5.00 -9.44
C LYS A 18 -19.19 3.50 -9.60
N TRP A 19 -19.36 3.00 -10.84
CA TRP A 19 -19.11 1.59 -11.13
C TRP A 19 -17.62 1.22 -10.93
N VAL A 20 -16.68 2.04 -11.41
CA VAL A 20 -15.22 1.81 -11.23
C VAL A 20 -14.88 1.81 -9.76
N VAL A 21 -15.33 2.81 -9.00
CA VAL A 21 -15.07 2.88 -7.57
C VAL A 21 -15.59 1.62 -6.86
N ASN A 22 -16.84 1.24 -7.09
CA ASN A 22 -17.45 0.13 -6.37
C ASN A 22 -16.94 -1.26 -6.78
N ASN A 23 -16.57 -1.46 -8.04
CA ASN A 23 -16.25 -2.79 -8.56
C ASN A 23 -14.76 -3.07 -8.78
N ILE A 24 -13.94 -2.03 -8.83
CA ILE A 24 -12.50 -2.16 -9.09
C ILE A 24 -11.69 -1.62 -7.93
N LEU A 25 -11.89 -0.36 -7.53
CA LEU A 25 -11.02 0.31 -6.57
C LEU A 25 -11.35 -0.03 -5.12
N ALA A 26 -12.61 0.11 -4.72
CA ALA A 26 -12.99 -0.01 -3.31
C ALA A 26 -12.65 -1.38 -2.70
N PRO A 27 -12.95 -2.53 -3.33
CA PRO A 27 -12.63 -3.82 -2.75
C PRO A 27 -11.14 -4.01 -2.47
N SER A 28 -10.28 -3.58 -3.41
CA SER A 28 -8.82 -3.67 -3.24
C SER A 28 -8.32 -2.73 -2.16
N VAL A 29 -8.71 -1.45 -2.23
CA VAL A 29 -8.24 -0.42 -1.30
C VAL A 29 -8.70 -0.71 0.13
N LEU A 30 -9.96 -1.12 0.32
CA LEU A 30 -10.50 -1.43 1.65
C LEU A 30 -9.81 -2.66 2.26
N ALA A 31 -9.70 -3.75 1.53
CA ALA A 31 -9.09 -4.98 2.06
C ALA A 31 -7.62 -4.78 2.42
N ARG A 32 -6.81 -4.13 1.57
CA ARG A 32 -5.41 -3.86 1.89
C ARG A 32 -5.24 -2.90 3.08
N SER A 33 -6.16 -1.92 3.22
CA SER A 33 -6.14 -1.01 4.36
C SER A 33 -6.45 -1.75 5.66
N ILE A 34 -7.45 -2.64 5.65
CA ILE A 34 -7.80 -3.48 6.81
C ILE A 34 -6.65 -4.44 7.15
N PHE A 35 -6.01 -5.05 6.14
CA PHE A 35 -4.84 -5.90 6.33
C PHE A 35 -3.71 -5.14 7.03
N ASN A 36 -3.37 -3.96 6.51
CA ASN A 36 -2.35 -3.10 7.10
C ASN A 36 -2.70 -2.67 8.53
N GLU A 37 -3.92 -2.17 8.75
CA GLU A 37 -4.38 -1.67 10.05
C GLU A 37 -4.40 -2.77 11.12
N LYS A 38 -4.88 -3.97 10.78
CA LYS A 38 -4.87 -5.15 11.67
C LYS A 38 -3.47 -5.44 12.19
N HIS A 39 -2.49 -5.51 11.30
CA HIS A 39 -1.10 -5.81 11.68
C HIS A 39 -0.44 -4.64 12.41
N LEU A 40 -0.64 -3.41 11.95
CA LEU A 40 -0.15 -2.21 12.64
C LEU A 40 -0.64 -2.12 14.08
N LEU A 41 -1.95 -2.34 14.31
CA LEU A 41 -2.52 -2.32 15.66
C LEU A 41 -1.96 -3.44 16.54
N ASN A 42 -1.69 -4.61 15.96
CA ASN A 42 -1.02 -5.69 16.68
C ASN A 42 0.40 -5.30 17.10
N GLU A 43 1.20 -4.75 16.18
CA GLU A 43 2.56 -4.29 16.48
C GLU A 43 2.57 -3.15 17.50
N ILE A 44 1.59 -2.25 17.47
CA ILE A 44 1.44 -1.20 18.49
C ILE A 44 1.20 -1.81 19.88
N ARG A 45 0.36 -2.86 19.99
CA ARG A 45 0.14 -3.60 21.24
C ARG A 45 1.41 -4.29 21.74
N LEU A 46 2.27 -4.74 20.84
CA LEU A 46 3.57 -5.33 21.13
C LEU A 46 4.66 -4.29 21.44
N GLY A 47 4.32 -3.01 21.40
CA GLY A 47 5.22 -1.92 21.81
C GLY A 47 5.97 -1.24 20.68
N LEU A 48 5.46 -1.30 19.45
CA LEU A 48 5.97 -0.57 18.28
C LEU A 48 6.29 0.88 18.62
N LYS A 49 7.41 1.39 18.11
CA LYS A 49 7.87 2.77 18.33
C LYS A 49 7.81 3.64 17.09
N GLN A 50 7.91 3.04 15.89
CA GLN A 50 8.02 3.75 14.64
C GLN A 50 7.13 3.13 13.56
N TYR A 51 6.39 3.97 12.85
CA TYR A 51 5.60 3.61 11.68
C TYR A 51 6.11 4.39 10.48
N LEU A 52 6.59 3.70 9.46
CA LEU A 52 7.10 4.27 8.22
C LEU A 52 6.12 4.00 7.09
N ILE A 53 5.64 5.04 6.43
CA ILE A 53 4.72 4.98 5.29
C ILE A 53 5.47 5.47 4.05
N LEU A 54 5.79 4.57 3.15
CA LEU A 54 6.39 4.90 1.87
C LEU A 54 5.30 5.17 0.83
N TRP A 55 5.48 6.25 0.07
CA TRP A 55 4.49 6.71 -0.90
C TRP A 55 3.16 6.98 -0.22
N SER A 56 3.23 7.82 0.80
CA SER A 56 2.13 8.03 1.75
C SER A 56 0.88 8.66 1.13
N GLY A 57 1.02 9.37 0.00
CA GLY A 57 -0.12 10.00 -0.67
C GLY A 57 -1.01 10.75 0.31
N TYR A 58 -2.29 10.46 0.24
CA TYR A 58 -3.29 10.97 1.18
C TYR A 58 -3.73 9.93 2.23
N ASP A 59 -2.89 8.92 2.51
CA ASP A 59 -3.14 7.99 3.61
C ASP A 59 -3.26 8.74 4.94
N THR A 60 -4.27 8.39 5.72
CA THR A 60 -4.57 8.99 7.02
C THR A 60 -4.33 8.04 8.19
N SER A 61 -3.82 6.84 7.95
CA SER A 61 -3.62 5.82 8.99
C SER A 61 -2.68 6.30 10.09
N GLY A 62 -1.61 7.01 9.74
CA GLY A 62 -0.68 7.61 10.70
C GLY A 62 -1.32 8.58 11.69
N HIS A 63 -2.38 9.30 11.26
CA HIS A 63 -3.06 10.29 12.11
C HIS A 63 -4.04 9.67 13.11
N LYS A 64 -4.33 8.37 12.98
CA LYS A 64 -5.28 7.63 13.84
C LYS A 64 -4.60 6.88 14.99
N ILE A 65 -3.27 6.83 15.00
CA ILE A 65 -2.52 6.08 15.98
C ILE A 65 -2.05 6.97 17.15
N SER A 66 -1.65 6.31 18.25
CA SER A 66 -1.20 6.98 19.46
C SER A 66 0.04 7.86 19.22
N ASP A 67 0.10 9.02 19.87
CA ASP A 67 1.26 9.92 19.90
C ASP A 67 2.55 9.27 20.44
N LYS A 68 2.45 8.05 20.99
CA LYS A 68 3.61 7.26 21.46
C LYS A 68 4.37 6.58 20.33
N VAL A 69 3.80 6.53 19.12
CA VAL A 69 4.41 5.99 17.92
C VAL A 69 4.80 7.15 17.02
N SER A 70 6.08 7.26 16.69
CA SER A 70 6.56 8.25 15.71
C SER A 70 6.23 7.77 14.31
N VAL A 71 5.53 8.59 13.54
CA VAL A 71 5.15 8.29 12.15
C VAL A 71 6.05 9.06 11.20
N TYR A 72 6.50 8.39 10.14
CA TYR A 72 7.32 8.96 9.08
C TYR A 72 6.60 8.73 7.76
N GLU A 73 6.13 9.81 7.13
CA GLU A 73 5.44 9.79 5.86
C GLU A 73 6.36 10.30 4.76
N LEU A 74 6.69 9.43 3.81
CA LEU A 74 7.56 9.73 2.69
C LEU A 74 6.77 9.82 1.39
N ASP A 75 6.94 10.92 0.66
CA ASP A 75 6.40 11.09 -0.69
C ASP A 75 7.12 12.21 -1.45
N LYS A 76 6.74 12.45 -2.70
CA LYS A 76 7.21 13.57 -3.49
C LYS A 76 6.85 14.90 -2.80
N LYS A 77 7.68 15.90 -3.04
CA LYS A 77 7.54 17.21 -2.39
C LYS A 77 6.14 17.81 -2.55
N GLU A 78 5.61 17.76 -3.76
CA GLU A 78 4.31 18.35 -4.10
C GLU A 78 3.16 17.69 -3.33
N ILE A 79 3.24 16.36 -3.17
CA ILE A 79 2.24 15.57 -2.43
C ILE A 79 2.32 15.88 -0.94
N ILE A 80 3.52 15.92 -0.38
CA ILE A 80 3.73 16.26 1.04
C ILE A 80 3.22 17.67 1.34
N GLU A 81 3.56 18.67 0.53
CA GLU A 81 3.13 20.05 0.72
C GLU A 81 1.60 20.20 0.67
N ASP A 82 0.94 19.57 -0.30
CA ASP A 82 -0.52 19.59 -0.40
C ASP A 82 -1.17 18.85 0.78
N LYS A 83 -0.67 17.67 1.16
CA LYS A 83 -1.15 16.92 2.32
C LYS A 83 -1.06 17.74 3.60
N VAL A 84 0.10 18.35 3.88
CA VAL A 84 0.31 19.17 5.07
C VAL A 84 -0.68 20.36 5.09
N LYS A 85 -0.90 21.02 3.96
CA LYS A 85 -1.90 22.09 3.84
C LYS A 85 -3.31 21.61 4.18
N ARG A 86 -3.73 20.47 3.64
CA ARG A 86 -5.07 19.88 3.90
C ARG A 86 -5.25 19.49 5.35
N VAL A 87 -4.27 18.80 5.93
CA VAL A 87 -4.27 18.37 7.33
C VAL A 87 -4.36 19.56 8.27
N LYS A 88 -3.59 20.63 8.00
CA LYS A 88 -3.64 21.89 8.74
C LYS A 88 -5.03 22.55 8.65
N ASN A 89 -5.59 22.64 7.45
CA ASN A 89 -6.91 23.23 7.24
C ASN A 89 -8.03 22.46 7.93
N ALA A 90 -7.86 21.15 8.07
CA ALA A 90 -8.80 20.26 8.76
C ALA A 90 -8.57 20.20 10.29
N ASN A 91 -7.59 20.95 10.83
CA ASN A 91 -7.20 20.93 12.25
C ASN A 91 -6.90 19.52 12.79
N ILE A 92 -6.30 18.65 11.97
CA ILE A 92 -5.92 17.30 12.36
C ILE A 92 -4.60 17.36 13.16
N ASN A 93 -4.52 16.61 14.26
CA ASN A 93 -3.30 16.51 15.06
C ASN A 93 -2.17 15.82 14.27
N THR A 94 -1.00 16.45 14.25
CA THR A 94 0.21 15.96 13.56
C THR A 94 1.43 15.84 14.45
N LYS A 95 1.23 15.88 15.75
CA LYS A 95 2.33 15.95 16.75
C LYS A 95 3.37 14.84 16.60
N ASN A 96 2.93 13.64 16.21
CA ASN A 96 3.77 12.47 16.03
C ASN A 96 4.14 12.19 14.56
N ILE A 97 3.75 13.06 13.62
CA ILE A 97 3.95 12.86 12.19
C ILE A 97 5.16 13.65 11.68
N ASN A 98 6.08 12.95 11.02
CA ASN A 98 7.23 13.52 10.34
C ASN A 98 7.01 13.40 8.82
N TYR A 99 6.77 14.51 8.17
CA TYR A 99 6.60 14.56 6.72
C TYR A 99 7.97 14.73 6.05
N ILE A 100 8.33 13.82 5.16
CA ILE A 100 9.64 13.76 4.51
C ILE A 100 9.45 13.75 3.00
N SER A 101 9.87 14.85 2.36
CA SER A 101 9.90 14.92 0.90
C SER A 101 11.07 14.13 0.35
N CYS A 102 10.81 13.23 -0.60
CA CYS A 102 11.85 12.46 -1.27
C CYS A 102 11.46 12.09 -2.72
N ASP A 103 12.47 11.71 -3.49
CA ASP A 103 12.29 11.07 -4.80
C ASP A 103 12.75 9.61 -4.67
N PHE A 104 11.85 8.68 -4.88
CA PHE A 104 12.15 7.25 -4.78
C PHE A 104 13.03 6.70 -5.91
N ASN A 105 13.25 7.48 -6.96
CA ASN A 105 14.25 7.16 -7.98
C ASN A 105 15.68 7.60 -7.60
N SER A 106 15.83 8.26 -6.45
CA SER A 106 17.11 8.73 -5.92
C SER A 106 17.42 8.05 -4.57
N ASN A 107 18.40 8.55 -3.85
CA ASN A 107 18.78 8.03 -2.53
C ASN A 107 17.80 8.52 -1.41
N TRP A 108 16.53 8.13 -1.50
CA TRP A 108 15.45 8.53 -0.60
C TRP A 108 15.72 8.19 0.88
N ILE A 109 16.48 7.13 1.14
CA ILE A 109 16.80 6.69 2.51
C ILE A 109 17.62 7.72 3.28
N GLU A 110 18.45 8.51 2.62
CA GLU A 110 19.22 9.57 3.29
C GLU A 110 18.31 10.62 3.92
N ASN A 111 17.20 10.97 3.26
CA ASN A 111 16.25 11.95 3.80
C ASN A 111 15.57 11.40 5.07
N LEU A 112 15.23 10.11 5.08
CA LEU A 112 14.72 9.44 6.26
C LEU A 112 15.76 9.43 7.40
N LEU A 113 17.00 9.04 7.12
CA LEU A 113 18.08 8.95 8.11
C LEU A 113 18.55 10.32 8.65
N LYS A 114 18.32 11.41 7.91
CA LYS A 114 18.55 12.79 8.39
C LYS A 114 17.43 13.30 9.31
N SER A 115 16.30 12.61 9.38
CA SER A 115 15.18 12.93 10.28
C SER A 115 15.43 12.38 11.70
N SER A 116 14.38 12.37 12.50
CA SER A 116 14.39 11.73 13.84
C SER A 116 14.24 10.21 13.80
N PHE A 117 14.25 9.58 12.62
CA PHE A 117 14.15 8.13 12.46
C PHE A 117 15.35 7.41 13.10
N ASP A 118 15.07 6.42 13.92
CA ASP A 118 16.09 5.63 14.62
C ASP A 118 16.10 4.19 14.07
N LYS A 119 17.13 3.87 13.30
CA LYS A 119 17.31 2.55 12.68
C LYS A 119 17.43 1.38 13.66
N ASN A 120 17.56 1.65 14.96
CA ASN A 120 17.66 0.65 16.00
C ASN A 120 16.32 0.37 16.71
N LYS A 121 15.26 1.08 16.35
CA LYS A 121 13.91 0.86 16.90
C LYS A 121 13.07 0.02 15.97
N ASN A 122 12.33 -0.94 16.53
CA ASN A 122 11.37 -1.73 15.78
C ASN A 122 10.43 -0.82 14.99
N THR A 123 10.32 -1.11 13.71
CA THR A 123 9.61 -0.30 12.74
C THR A 123 8.58 -1.16 12.01
N PHE A 124 7.38 -0.65 11.89
CA PHE A 124 6.37 -1.15 10.95
C PHE A 124 6.45 -0.30 9.69
N CYS A 125 6.63 -0.93 8.53
CA CYS A 125 6.69 -0.25 7.23
C CYS A 125 5.48 -0.64 6.39
N SER A 126 4.79 0.34 5.80
CA SER A 126 3.76 0.09 4.81
C SER A 126 4.13 0.66 3.43
N LEU A 127 3.95 -0.17 2.40
CA LEU A 127 4.20 0.16 1.00
C LEU A 127 2.95 -0.19 0.18
N LEU A 128 1.83 0.48 0.48
CA LEU A 128 0.55 0.16 -0.12
C LEU A 128 0.36 0.86 -1.46
N GLY A 129 0.01 0.09 -2.49
CA GLY A 129 -0.20 0.61 -3.85
C GLY A 129 1.08 1.04 -4.56
N LEU A 130 2.26 0.71 -4.05
CA LEU A 130 3.55 1.15 -4.55
C LEU A 130 4.15 0.22 -5.62
N SER A 131 4.11 -1.09 -5.37
CA SER A 131 4.77 -2.10 -6.20
C SER A 131 4.31 -2.12 -7.67
N TYR A 132 3.11 -1.62 -7.93
CA TYR A 132 2.51 -1.52 -9.27
C TYR A 132 3.29 -0.59 -10.21
N TYR A 133 3.84 0.48 -9.66
CA TYR A 133 4.43 1.60 -10.39
C TYR A 133 5.97 1.57 -10.44
N LEU A 134 6.57 0.63 -9.71
CA LEU A 134 8.02 0.42 -9.72
C LEU A 134 8.40 -0.70 -10.67
N ASP A 135 9.55 -0.57 -11.32
CA ASP A 135 10.20 -1.69 -11.95
C ASP A 135 10.60 -2.74 -10.89
N LYS A 136 10.59 -4.02 -11.24
CA LYS A 136 10.89 -5.12 -10.29
C LYS A 136 12.22 -4.93 -9.56
N GLU A 137 13.23 -4.44 -10.26
CA GLU A 137 14.55 -4.20 -9.65
C GLU A 137 14.52 -3.05 -8.65
N ILE A 138 13.79 -1.97 -8.94
CA ILE A 138 13.60 -0.86 -8.00
C ILE A 138 12.83 -1.30 -6.77
N PHE A 139 11.78 -2.11 -6.92
CA PHE A 139 11.05 -2.67 -5.79
C PHE A 139 11.94 -3.56 -4.91
N LYS A 140 12.73 -4.44 -5.54
CA LYS A 140 13.72 -5.28 -4.85
C LYS A 140 14.74 -4.44 -4.08
N GLN A 141 15.28 -3.39 -4.70
CA GLN A 141 16.19 -2.46 -4.05
C GLN A 141 15.51 -1.76 -2.86
N THR A 142 14.26 -1.33 -2.99
CA THR A 142 13.50 -0.71 -1.90
C THR A 142 13.37 -1.64 -0.70
N ILE A 143 12.99 -2.89 -0.89
CA ILE A 143 12.92 -3.90 0.19
C ILE A 143 14.30 -4.12 0.81
N SER A 144 15.35 -4.23 0.00
CA SER A 144 16.74 -4.39 0.48
C SER A 144 17.22 -3.19 1.31
N ILE A 145 16.91 -1.97 0.87
CA ILE A 145 17.26 -0.74 1.59
C ILE A 145 16.55 -0.70 2.94
N LEU A 146 15.25 -0.97 2.97
CA LEU A 146 14.48 -1.05 4.22
C LEU A 146 15.08 -2.08 5.17
N SER A 147 15.28 -3.30 4.69
CA SER A 147 15.85 -4.38 5.49
C SER A 147 17.20 -4.03 6.13
N LYS A 148 18.05 -3.25 5.46
CA LYS A 148 19.35 -2.80 6.00
C LYS A 148 19.24 -1.69 7.04
N ASN A 149 18.10 -1.00 7.11
CA ASN A 149 17.90 0.19 7.93
C ASN A 149 16.83 0.02 9.03
N ILE A 150 16.35 -1.21 9.22
CA ILE A 150 15.43 -1.57 10.31
C ILE A 150 15.99 -2.78 11.08
N PRO A 151 15.79 -2.88 12.40
CA PRO A 151 16.30 -3.99 13.20
C PRO A 151 15.48 -5.28 13.00
N ALA A 152 16.03 -6.39 13.47
CA ALA A 152 15.32 -7.67 13.54
C ALA A 152 13.99 -7.52 14.31
N GLY A 153 12.95 -8.23 13.88
CA GLY A 153 11.60 -8.12 14.40
C GLY A 153 10.77 -6.97 13.79
N SER A 154 11.36 -6.11 12.95
CA SER A 154 10.58 -5.12 12.20
C SER A 154 9.75 -5.76 11.10
N VAL A 155 8.66 -5.11 10.73
CA VAL A 155 7.64 -5.62 9.81
C VAL A 155 7.54 -4.74 8.55
N ILE A 156 7.38 -5.36 7.39
CA ILE A 156 7.06 -4.68 6.12
C ILE A 156 5.76 -5.26 5.56
N VAL A 157 4.78 -4.40 5.30
CA VAL A 157 3.51 -4.77 4.66
C VAL A 157 3.42 -4.11 3.29
N PHE A 158 3.01 -4.87 2.30
CA PHE A 158 2.76 -4.36 0.95
C PHE A 158 1.72 -5.18 0.22
N ASP A 159 1.13 -4.58 -0.80
CA ASP A 159 0.33 -5.26 -1.81
C ASP A 159 1.07 -5.25 -3.15
N TYR A 160 0.76 -6.22 -4.01
CA TYR A 160 1.39 -6.31 -5.32
C TYR A 160 0.46 -6.87 -6.39
N PRO A 161 0.62 -6.45 -7.67
CA PRO A 161 -0.12 -7.02 -8.78
C PRO A 161 0.45 -8.40 -9.12
N SER A 162 -0.43 -9.41 -9.09
CA SER A 162 -0.07 -10.77 -9.48
C SER A 162 -0.10 -10.94 -11.01
N ASN A 163 0.43 -12.07 -11.49
CA ASN A 163 0.43 -12.38 -12.92
C ASN A 163 -0.95 -12.80 -13.47
N ILE A 164 -2.00 -12.81 -12.64
CA ILE A 164 -3.36 -13.13 -13.06
C ILE A 164 -3.95 -11.94 -13.80
N GLU A 165 -4.45 -12.14 -15.01
CA GLU A 165 -5.05 -11.08 -15.82
C GLU A 165 -6.52 -11.40 -16.09
N THR A 166 -7.39 -10.47 -15.71
CA THR A 166 -8.82 -10.51 -15.98
C THR A 166 -9.27 -9.23 -16.68
N LYS A 167 -10.51 -9.19 -17.15
CA LYS A 167 -11.07 -7.96 -17.75
C LYS A 167 -11.00 -6.77 -16.76
N LYS A 168 -11.19 -7.01 -15.46
CA LYS A 168 -11.12 -5.94 -14.44
C LYS A 168 -9.70 -5.39 -14.31
N GLU A 169 -8.67 -6.25 -14.30
CA GLU A 169 -7.27 -5.82 -14.27
C GLU A 169 -6.88 -5.04 -15.52
N ILE A 170 -7.35 -5.44 -16.69
CA ILE A 170 -7.11 -4.72 -17.96
C ILE A 170 -7.75 -3.31 -17.90
N ILE A 171 -8.98 -3.21 -17.41
CA ILE A 171 -9.65 -1.91 -17.22
C ILE A 171 -8.87 -1.03 -16.24
N ASN A 172 -8.45 -1.58 -15.11
CA ASN A 172 -7.70 -0.85 -14.09
C ASN A 172 -6.36 -0.32 -14.63
N GLN A 173 -5.63 -1.14 -15.39
CA GLN A 173 -4.38 -0.73 -16.06
C GLN A 173 -4.61 0.41 -17.05
N ALA A 174 -5.68 0.33 -17.87
CA ALA A 174 -6.02 1.38 -18.83
C ALA A 174 -6.36 2.70 -18.13
N LEU A 175 -7.11 2.65 -17.01
CA LEU A 175 -7.47 3.83 -16.23
C LEU A 175 -6.24 4.45 -15.56
N ALA A 176 -5.36 3.64 -14.99
CA ALA A 176 -4.10 4.12 -14.39
C ALA A 176 -3.22 4.81 -15.45
N LYS A 177 -3.11 4.24 -16.65
CA LYS A 177 -2.37 4.83 -17.76
C LYS A 177 -2.96 6.16 -18.23
N GLU A 178 -4.27 6.28 -18.32
CA GLU A 178 -4.94 7.55 -18.66
C GLU A 178 -4.74 8.63 -17.57
N ALA A 179 -4.61 8.21 -16.31
CA ALA A 179 -4.29 9.10 -15.19
C ALA A 179 -2.80 9.50 -15.14
N GLY A 180 -1.95 8.97 -16.02
CA GLY A 180 -0.51 9.19 -16.01
C GLY A 180 0.25 8.30 -15.02
N GLU A 181 -0.42 7.29 -14.44
CA GLU A 181 0.13 6.33 -13.49
C GLU A 181 0.22 4.95 -14.14
N GLU A 182 1.13 4.78 -15.09
CA GLU A 182 1.28 3.50 -15.79
C GLU A 182 1.82 2.41 -14.86
N MET A 183 1.08 1.29 -14.77
CA MET A 183 1.53 0.11 -14.03
C MET A 183 2.66 -0.60 -14.78
N LYS A 184 3.82 -0.75 -14.12
CA LYS A 184 5.05 -1.24 -14.75
C LYS A 184 5.31 -2.71 -14.52
N SER A 185 4.90 -3.25 -13.38
CA SER A 185 5.31 -4.58 -12.96
C SER A 185 4.13 -5.46 -12.55
N LYS A 186 4.29 -6.77 -12.78
CA LYS A 186 3.49 -7.85 -12.21
C LYS A 186 4.44 -8.87 -11.60
N TYR A 187 4.02 -9.54 -10.53
CA TYR A 187 4.87 -10.47 -9.79
C TYR A 187 4.21 -11.83 -9.69
N SER A 188 5.01 -12.88 -9.88
CA SER A 188 4.67 -14.20 -9.39
C SER A 188 5.01 -14.29 -7.90
N TYR A 189 4.44 -15.26 -7.20
CA TYR A 189 4.86 -15.56 -5.83
C TYR A 189 6.37 -15.86 -5.75
N LYS A 190 6.91 -16.56 -6.76
CA LYS A 190 8.36 -16.85 -6.87
C LYS A 190 9.22 -15.59 -6.99
N ASP A 191 8.75 -14.56 -7.69
CA ASP A 191 9.45 -13.26 -7.73
C ASP A 191 9.54 -12.67 -6.32
N ILE A 192 8.43 -12.70 -5.57
CA ILE A 192 8.39 -12.20 -4.19
C ILE A 192 9.32 -13.00 -3.27
N GLU A 193 9.27 -14.33 -3.32
CA GLU A 193 10.21 -15.18 -2.56
C GLU A 193 11.67 -14.81 -2.84
N THR A 194 12.02 -14.62 -4.10
CA THR A 194 13.39 -14.26 -4.51
C THR A 194 13.82 -12.91 -3.95
N ILE A 195 12.94 -11.89 -3.99
CA ILE A 195 13.19 -10.56 -3.43
C ILE A 195 13.40 -10.65 -1.92
N VAL A 196 12.54 -11.38 -1.23
CA VAL A 196 12.53 -11.53 0.23
C VAL A 196 13.78 -12.24 0.72
N GLN A 197 14.15 -13.37 0.10
CA GLN A 197 15.36 -14.13 0.43
C GLN A 197 16.62 -13.28 0.25
N ALA A 198 16.71 -12.52 -0.86
CA ALA A 198 17.85 -11.64 -1.12
C ALA A 198 17.96 -10.48 -0.10
N SER A 199 16.90 -10.21 0.66
CA SER A 199 16.82 -9.08 1.59
C SER A 199 16.90 -9.50 3.08
N ASN A 200 17.21 -10.75 3.39
CA ASN A 200 17.22 -11.29 4.75
C ASN A 200 15.91 -10.99 5.50
N MET A 201 14.80 -11.26 4.83
CA MET A 201 13.45 -11.15 5.36
C MET A 201 12.76 -12.52 5.29
N LEU A 202 11.68 -12.69 6.07
CA LEU A 202 10.78 -13.83 6.00
C LEU A 202 9.40 -13.39 5.54
N ILE A 203 8.77 -14.17 4.68
CA ILE A 203 7.32 -14.05 4.43
C ILE A 203 6.62 -14.66 5.65
N TYR A 204 5.98 -13.82 6.45
CA TYR A 204 5.21 -14.24 7.62
C TYR A 204 3.76 -14.53 7.25
N GLU A 205 3.16 -13.67 6.41
CA GLU A 205 1.80 -13.86 5.91
C GLU A 205 1.75 -13.46 4.43
N HIS A 206 1.07 -14.27 3.65
CA HIS A 206 0.81 -14.01 2.25
C HIS A 206 -0.64 -14.36 1.94
N LEU A 207 -1.38 -13.40 1.39
CA LEU A 207 -2.78 -13.58 1.01
C LEU A 207 -2.92 -13.44 -0.49
N ASN A 208 -3.32 -14.50 -1.16
CA ASN A 208 -3.75 -14.46 -2.54
C ASN A 208 -5.21 -13.97 -2.64
N TYR A 209 -5.74 -13.86 -3.84
CA TYR A 209 -7.11 -13.44 -4.11
C TYR A 209 -8.16 -14.22 -3.28
N GLN A 210 -7.99 -15.53 -3.13
CA GLN A 210 -8.96 -16.39 -2.43
C GLN A 210 -8.88 -16.12 -0.93
N ASP A 211 -7.68 -16.08 -0.38
CA ASP A 211 -7.42 -15.76 1.03
C ASP A 211 -7.97 -14.38 1.41
N ILE A 212 -7.82 -13.38 0.51
CA ILE A 212 -8.35 -12.02 0.72
C ILE A 212 -9.89 -12.05 0.81
N ASN A 213 -10.56 -12.78 -0.08
CA ASN A 213 -12.03 -12.89 -0.04
C ASN A 213 -12.52 -13.61 1.21
N ASP A 214 -11.87 -14.70 1.58
CA ASP A 214 -12.25 -15.51 2.75
C ASP A 214 -11.99 -14.72 4.04
N THR A 215 -10.91 -13.93 4.09
CA THR A 215 -10.55 -13.17 5.29
C THR A 215 -11.38 -11.90 5.49
N PHE A 216 -11.67 -11.14 4.42
CA PHE A 216 -12.21 -9.80 4.55
C PHE A 216 -13.65 -9.65 4.03
N PHE A 217 -14.11 -10.53 3.17
CA PHE A 217 -15.42 -10.39 2.52
C PHE A 217 -16.39 -11.54 2.80
N TYR A 218 -15.95 -12.62 3.45
CA TYR A 218 -16.75 -13.80 3.68
C TYR A 218 -18.07 -13.47 4.44
N ASP A 219 -17.97 -12.82 5.58
CA ASP A 219 -19.14 -12.50 6.42
C ASP A 219 -20.10 -11.58 5.68
N TYR A 220 -19.60 -10.51 5.07
CA TYR A 220 -20.42 -9.61 4.27
C TYR A 220 -21.14 -10.36 3.14
N ASN A 221 -20.41 -11.19 2.39
CA ASN A 221 -20.95 -11.91 1.24
C ASN A 221 -21.95 -12.99 1.64
N THR A 222 -21.82 -13.56 2.82
CA THR A 222 -22.77 -14.51 3.40
C THR A 222 -24.09 -13.82 3.74
N LEU A 223 -24.03 -12.62 4.30
CA LEU A 223 -25.20 -11.81 4.63
C LEU A 223 -25.83 -11.11 3.41
N ASN A 224 -25.06 -10.94 2.33
CA ASN A 224 -25.47 -10.21 1.13
C ASN A 224 -25.25 -11.04 -0.16
N PRO A 225 -25.91 -12.19 -0.32
CA PRO A 225 -25.63 -13.12 -1.43
C PRO A 225 -25.91 -12.54 -2.82
N SER A 226 -26.83 -11.58 -2.91
CA SER A 226 -27.18 -10.89 -4.17
C SER A 226 -26.31 -9.67 -4.49
N ASN A 227 -25.44 -9.24 -3.54
CA ASN A 227 -24.57 -8.06 -3.72
C ASN A 227 -23.18 -8.33 -3.16
N LYS A 228 -22.53 -9.36 -3.67
CA LYS A 228 -21.20 -9.78 -3.23
C LYS A 228 -20.11 -8.80 -3.61
N ILE A 229 -19.20 -8.56 -2.69
CA ILE A 229 -17.95 -7.83 -2.90
C ILE A 229 -16.82 -8.87 -3.08
N LEU A 230 -16.02 -8.72 -4.12
CA LEU A 230 -14.90 -9.61 -4.40
C LEU A 230 -13.63 -8.79 -4.63
N ALA A 231 -12.54 -9.21 -4.00
CA ALA A 231 -11.22 -8.66 -4.29
C ALA A 231 -10.87 -8.87 -5.78
N PRO A 232 -10.06 -7.99 -6.37
CA PRO A 232 -9.49 -8.23 -7.69
C PRO A 232 -8.61 -9.49 -7.70
N LYS A 233 -8.75 -10.33 -8.73
CA LYS A 233 -7.95 -11.57 -8.84
C LYS A 233 -6.46 -11.33 -9.01
N GLY A 234 -6.12 -10.18 -9.62
CA GLY A 234 -4.75 -9.78 -9.90
C GLY A 234 -4.03 -9.09 -8.73
N VAL A 235 -4.47 -9.28 -7.48
CA VAL A 235 -3.85 -8.62 -6.31
C VAL A 235 -3.51 -9.66 -5.25
N ALA A 236 -2.37 -9.47 -4.58
CA ALA A 236 -1.97 -10.24 -3.41
C ALA A 236 -1.39 -9.31 -2.33
N TYR A 237 -1.47 -9.73 -1.07
CA TYR A 237 -0.92 -9.00 0.08
C TYR A 237 0.19 -9.81 0.72
N CYS A 238 1.19 -9.12 1.23
CA CYS A 238 2.34 -9.75 1.85
C CYS A 238 2.76 -9.00 3.11
N LEU A 239 3.07 -9.75 4.16
CA LEU A 239 3.71 -9.26 5.37
C LEU A 239 5.04 -9.97 5.53
N LEU A 240 6.09 -9.19 5.65
CA LEU A 240 7.46 -9.65 5.90
C LEU A 240 7.88 -9.31 7.31
N VAL A 241 8.70 -10.19 7.89
CA VAL A 241 9.39 -9.93 9.16
C VAL A 241 10.90 -9.96 8.93
N LYS A 242 11.60 -8.99 9.49
CA LYS A 242 13.08 -8.91 9.46
C LYS A 242 13.67 -9.96 10.40
N GLN A 243 14.59 -10.77 9.85
CA GLN A 243 15.40 -11.72 10.62
C GLN A 243 16.57 -11.06 11.34
#